data_e6425399aec165193ffd50cc141da59a
#
_entry.id   e6425399aec165193ffd50cc141da59a
#
_cell.length_a   1.000
_cell.length_b   1.000
_cell.length_c   1.000
_cell.angle_alpha   90.00
_cell.angle_beta   90.00
_cell.angle_gamma   90.00
#
_symmetry.space_group_name_H-M   'P 1'
#
loop_
_entity.id
_entity.type
_entity.pdbx_description
1 polymer ?
#
loop_
_entity_poly.entity_id
_entity_poly.type
_entity_poly.pdbx_seq_one_letter_code
_entity_poly.pdbx_strand_id
1 'polypeptide(L)'
;MTRAGEHTYTDTEVIEVFGRRMRALDLGHELSDDIPVYPGHMKVATWWHLTHEESLMRMGDTDFWGYGVRGMSLCEHVSTHVDAIFHFNPNRPDLTVDAIPLTTMITPAAWIDLSFVEPKTDITMDQLRRALDDAKVTVEAGSTLLYYTGVERLWNDDPRTFLTHYPGMGEEASRWLLDQGIVNLCTDAVSTDNPANLRYPNHKAHGERLVVHTELVANMTRIPVHQGFWYLMLPLRFIGMTGSPIRPLALWEEQPG
;
A
#
# COMPACT_ATOMS: atom_id res chain seq x y z
N MET A 1 -0.93 0.69 28.28
CA MET A 1 -0.32 -0.59 27.87
C MET A 1 1.05 -0.25 27.32
N THR A 2 2.12 -0.72 27.94
CA THR A 2 3.49 -0.55 27.48
C THR A 2 3.61 -1.16 26.09
N ARG A 3 4.12 -0.41 25.10
CA ARG A 3 4.57 -0.94 23.81
C ARG A 3 5.41 -2.17 24.13
N ALA A 4 5.03 -3.32 23.59
CA ALA A 4 5.83 -4.52 23.66
C ALA A 4 7.23 -4.19 23.15
N GLY A 5 8.25 -4.62 23.87
CA GLY A 5 9.64 -4.25 23.82
C GLY A 5 10.18 -3.91 22.43
N GLU A 6 11.22 -3.10 22.40
CA GLU A 6 11.94 -2.68 21.19
C GLU A 6 12.07 -3.86 20.22
N HIS A 7 11.17 -3.90 19.25
CA HIS A 7 11.34 -4.81 18.13
C HIS A 7 12.61 -4.38 17.41
N THR A 8 13.57 -5.25 17.29
CA THR A 8 14.75 -5.10 16.43
C THR A 8 14.38 -5.20 14.96
N TYR A 9 13.16 -4.74 14.62
CA TYR A 9 12.68 -4.71 13.27
C TYR A 9 13.43 -3.63 12.51
N THR A 10 14.09 -4.04 11.43
CA THR A 10 14.69 -3.14 10.45
C THR A 10 13.79 -3.14 9.22
N ASP A 11 13.39 -1.98 8.78
CA ASP A 11 12.55 -1.81 7.59
C ASP A 11 13.34 -1.94 6.27
N THR A 12 14.66 -2.12 6.33
CA THR A 12 15.51 -2.40 5.16
C THR A 12 16.56 -3.46 5.48
N GLU A 13 16.68 -4.44 4.61
CA GLU A 13 17.63 -5.54 4.75
C GLU A 13 18.27 -5.90 3.40
N VAL A 14 19.47 -6.48 3.47
CA VAL A 14 20.10 -7.14 2.31
C VAL A 14 19.67 -8.60 2.31
N ILE A 15 19.09 -9.02 1.20
CA ILE A 15 18.62 -10.39 0.99
C ILE A 15 19.26 -10.97 -0.27
N GLU A 16 19.34 -12.28 -0.35
CA GLU A 16 19.77 -12.97 -1.56
C GLU A 16 18.56 -13.54 -2.30
N VAL A 17 18.37 -13.10 -3.54
CA VAL A 17 17.25 -13.53 -4.38
C VAL A 17 17.82 -14.03 -5.72
N PHE A 18 17.61 -15.29 -6.04
CA PHE A 18 18.12 -15.93 -7.28
C PHE A 18 19.63 -15.71 -7.50
N GLY A 19 20.43 -15.78 -6.41
CA GLY A 19 21.88 -15.59 -6.47
C GLY A 19 22.33 -14.14 -6.64
N ARG A 20 21.44 -13.17 -6.48
CA ARG A 20 21.72 -11.74 -6.52
C ARG A 20 21.53 -11.11 -5.13
N ARG A 21 22.43 -10.24 -4.75
CA ARG A 21 22.27 -9.43 -3.55
C ARG A 21 21.31 -8.28 -3.85
N MET A 22 20.20 -8.30 -3.16
CA MET A 22 19.15 -7.30 -3.30
C MET A 22 18.98 -6.55 -1.98
N ARG A 23 18.70 -5.25 -2.07
CA ARG A 23 18.20 -4.50 -0.93
C ARG A 23 16.68 -4.59 -0.94
N ALA A 24 16.10 -5.00 0.19
CA ALA A 24 14.66 -4.98 0.42
C ALA A 24 14.32 -3.80 1.34
N LEU A 25 13.27 -3.08 1.02
CA LEU A 25 12.68 -2.03 1.84
C LEU A 25 11.20 -2.35 2.06
N ASP A 26 10.78 -2.32 3.33
CA ASP A 26 9.37 -2.44 3.69
C ASP A 26 8.64 -1.12 3.39
N LEU A 27 7.60 -1.23 2.60
CA LEU A 27 6.74 -0.11 2.20
C LEU A 27 5.36 -0.15 2.90
N GLY A 28 5.21 -1.01 3.92
CA GLY A 28 3.97 -1.16 4.67
C GLY A 28 3.94 -0.31 5.94
N HIS A 29 2.82 0.34 6.20
CA HIS A 29 2.52 0.85 7.52
C HIS A 29 2.22 -0.29 8.49
N GLU A 30 2.51 -0.07 9.77
CA GLU A 30 2.10 -1.01 10.82
C GLU A 30 0.57 -1.14 10.86
N LEU A 31 0.10 -2.34 11.23
CA LEU A 31 -1.30 -2.63 11.47
C LEU A 31 -1.52 -2.83 12.96
N SER A 32 -2.14 -1.85 13.63
CA SER A 32 -2.43 -1.86 15.06
C SER A 32 -3.78 -1.23 15.36
N ASP A 33 -4.23 -1.33 16.61
CA ASP A 33 -5.52 -0.81 17.06
C ASP A 33 -5.58 0.74 17.02
N ASP A 34 -4.43 1.42 16.97
CA ASP A 34 -4.30 2.87 17.09
C ASP A 34 -4.08 3.60 15.75
N ILE A 35 -4.06 2.88 14.63
CA ILE A 35 -3.80 3.48 13.32
C ILE A 35 -4.95 4.36 12.82
N PRO A 36 -4.65 5.36 11.97
CA PRO A 36 -5.67 6.10 11.23
C PRO A 36 -6.48 5.16 10.33
N VAL A 37 -7.78 5.29 10.35
CA VAL A 37 -8.70 4.51 9.50
C VAL A 37 -9.59 5.49 8.75
N TYR A 38 -9.86 5.21 7.47
CA TYR A 38 -10.73 6.02 6.64
C TYR A 38 -12.08 6.31 7.35
N PRO A 39 -12.56 7.56 7.35
CA PRO A 39 -13.80 7.92 8.03
C PRO A 39 -14.99 7.08 7.58
N GLY A 40 -15.62 6.38 8.52
CA GLY A 40 -16.76 5.48 8.27
C GLY A 40 -16.38 3.99 8.16
N HIS A 41 -15.12 3.65 8.02
CA HIS A 41 -14.68 2.26 8.10
C HIS A 41 -14.55 1.78 9.55
N MET A 42 -14.64 0.47 9.74
CA MET A 42 -14.46 -0.16 11.04
C MET A 42 -13.01 -0.02 11.51
N LYS A 43 -12.82 0.41 12.75
CA LYS A 43 -11.49 0.46 13.36
C LYS A 43 -10.92 -0.94 13.55
N VAL A 44 -9.61 -1.03 13.49
CA VAL A 44 -8.89 -2.24 13.86
C VAL A 44 -9.11 -2.52 15.33
N ALA A 45 -9.37 -3.78 15.65
CA ALA A 45 -9.38 -4.27 17.02
C ALA A 45 -8.68 -5.61 17.10
N THR A 46 -7.80 -5.78 18.07
CA THR A 46 -7.09 -7.02 18.31
C THR A 46 -7.28 -7.49 19.76
N TRP A 47 -7.35 -8.81 19.97
CA TRP A 47 -7.52 -9.39 21.30
C TRP A 47 -6.81 -10.73 21.43
N TRP A 48 -6.51 -11.11 22.67
CA TRP A 48 -6.10 -12.48 22.95
C TRP A 48 -7.32 -13.40 22.87
N HIS A 49 -7.29 -14.34 21.92
CA HIS A 49 -8.26 -15.43 21.84
C HIS A 49 -7.88 -16.58 22.77
N LEU A 50 -6.58 -16.83 22.87
CA LEU A 50 -5.98 -17.83 23.75
C LEU A 50 -4.56 -17.38 24.12
N THR A 51 -4.27 -17.27 25.40
CA THR A 51 -2.92 -16.99 25.90
C THR A 51 -2.09 -18.27 26.00
N HIS A 52 -0.76 -18.13 26.09
CA HIS A 52 0.13 -19.28 26.33
C HIS A 52 -0.25 -20.05 27.60
N GLU A 53 -0.57 -19.34 28.68
CA GLU A 53 -0.99 -19.93 29.94
C GLU A 53 -2.29 -20.73 29.80
N GLU A 54 -3.32 -20.16 29.18
CA GLU A 54 -4.59 -20.86 28.94
C GLU A 54 -4.42 -22.09 28.06
N SER A 55 -3.53 -22.04 27.07
CA SER A 55 -3.25 -23.18 26.21
C SER A 55 -2.56 -24.33 26.98
N LEU A 56 -1.60 -24.00 27.87
CA LEU A 56 -0.96 -24.98 28.73
C LEU A 56 -1.97 -25.66 29.68
N MET A 57 -2.89 -24.91 30.28
CA MET A 57 -3.94 -25.49 31.13
C MET A 57 -4.80 -26.52 30.40
N ARG A 58 -4.99 -26.32 29.07
CA ARG A 58 -5.77 -27.28 28.23
C ARG A 58 -4.95 -28.49 27.80
N MET A 59 -3.62 -28.34 27.66
CA MET A 59 -2.75 -29.40 27.15
C MET A 59 -2.33 -30.42 28.24
N GLY A 60 -2.42 -30.05 29.51
CA GLY A 60 -1.99 -30.89 30.63
C GLY A 60 -0.48 -30.94 30.77
N ASP A 61 0.04 -32.08 31.24
CA ASP A 61 1.47 -32.27 31.47
C ASP A 61 2.24 -32.37 30.14
N THR A 62 3.09 -31.38 29.87
CA THR A 62 3.85 -31.26 28.63
C THR A 62 5.09 -30.41 28.83
N ASP A 63 6.17 -30.71 28.11
CA ASP A 63 7.40 -29.91 28.05
C ASP A 63 7.25 -28.69 27.07
N PHE A 64 6.12 -28.53 26.41
CA PHE A 64 5.85 -27.42 25.48
C PHE A 64 5.41 -26.16 26.24
N TRP A 65 5.82 -25.00 25.76
CA TRP A 65 5.57 -23.70 26.43
C TRP A 65 4.15 -23.15 26.21
N GLY A 66 3.28 -23.91 25.59
CA GLY A 66 1.99 -23.43 25.14
C GLY A 66 2.07 -22.59 23.84
N TYR A 67 0.93 -22.20 23.34
CA TYR A 67 0.83 -21.32 22.16
C TYR A 67 -0.16 -20.20 22.40
N GLY A 68 0.12 -19.05 21.78
CA GLY A 68 -0.75 -17.90 21.84
C GLY A 68 -1.51 -17.71 20.53
N VAL A 69 -2.78 -17.32 20.60
CA VAL A 69 -3.62 -16.98 19.46
C VAL A 69 -4.24 -15.62 19.71
N ARG A 70 -4.09 -14.70 18.75
CA ARG A 70 -4.80 -13.42 18.77
C ARG A 70 -5.91 -13.43 17.70
N GLY A 71 -7.05 -12.86 18.03
CA GLY A 71 -8.08 -12.51 17.09
C GLY A 71 -7.91 -11.09 16.59
N MET A 72 -8.46 -10.79 15.42
CA MET A 72 -8.51 -9.44 14.87
C MET A 72 -9.84 -9.19 14.15
N SER A 73 -10.26 -7.92 14.13
CA SER A 73 -11.39 -7.42 13.35
C SER A 73 -10.94 -6.13 12.65
N LEU A 74 -11.14 -6.05 11.36
CA LEU A 74 -10.75 -4.92 10.53
C LEU A 74 -11.55 -4.89 9.22
N CYS A 75 -11.61 -3.74 8.55
CA CYS A 75 -11.98 -3.67 7.14
C CYS A 75 -10.77 -4.05 6.28
N GLU A 76 -11.01 -4.54 5.08
CA GLU A 76 -9.96 -4.87 4.12
C GLU A 76 -9.19 -3.66 3.59
N HIS A 77 -9.78 -2.46 3.67
CA HIS A 77 -9.17 -1.18 3.27
C HIS A 77 -8.59 -0.46 4.49
N VAL A 78 -7.55 -1.03 5.09
CA VAL A 78 -6.92 -0.51 6.31
C VAL A 78 -5.42 -0.70 6.25
N SER A 79 -4.65 0.27 6.81
CA SER A 79 -3.20 0.30 6.67
C SER A 79 -2.80 0.26 5.18
N THR A 80 -1.57 -0.10 4.84
CA THR A 80 -1.19 -0.28 3.43
C THR A 80 -1.98 -1.44 2.83
N HIS A 81 -2.74 -1.16 1.79
CA HIS A 81 -3.64 -2.14 1.17
C HIS A 81 -3.74 -1.97 -0.34
N VAL A 82 -4.18 -3.00 -1.02
CA VAL A 82 -4.55 -2.98 -2.44
C VAL A 82 -6.05 -3.03 -2.59
N ASP A 83 -6.56 -2.25 -3.53
CA ASP A 83 -7.95 -2.27 -3.97
C ASP A 83 -8.11 -3.13 -5.21
N ALA A 84 -9.03 -4.09 -5.12
CA ALA A 84 -9.46 -4.88 -6.27
C ALA A 84 -10.51 -4.11 -7.10
N ILE A 85 -10.68 -4.52 -8.34
CA ILE A 85 -11.59 -3.84 -9.29
C ILE A 85 -13.03 -3.77 -8.78
N PHE A 86 -13.48 -4.81 -8.09
CA PHE A 86 -14.85 -4.85 -7.55
C PHE A 86 -15.10 -3.74 -6.51
N HIS A 87 -14.06 -3.19 -5.86
CA HIS A 87 -14.19 -2.08 -4.93
C HIS A 87 -14.85 -0.85 -5.60
N PHE A 88 -14.42 -0.53 -6.79
CA PHE A 88 -14.85 0.70 -7.51
C PHE A 88 -15.59 0.44 -8.83
N ASN A 89 -15.80 -0.82 -9.22
CA ASN A 89 -16.64 -1.19 -10.37
C ASN A 89 -17.65 -2.28 -9.99
N PRO A 90 -18.89 -1.91 -9.60
CA PRO A 90 -19.91 -2.86 -9.17
C PRO A 90 -20.39 -3.80 -10.30
N ASN A 91 -20.07 -3.50 -11.55
CA ASN A 91 -20.39 -4.35 -12.71
C ASN A 91 -19.40 -5.50 -12.91
N ARG A 92 -18.33 -5.56 -12.09
CA ARG A 92 -17.30 -6.59 -12.14
C ARG A 92 -17.14 -7.32 -10.80
N PRO A 93 -18.21 -7.94 -10.28
CA PRO A 93 -18.16 -8.68 -9.01
C PRO A 93 -17.26 -9.93 -9.07
N ASP A 94 -16.80 -10.29 -10.26
CA ASP A 94 -15.85 -11.36 -10.51
C ASP A 94 -14.38 -10.94 -10.29
N LEU A 95 -14.08 -9.63 -10.22
CA LEU A 95 -12.73 -9.09 -10.07
C LEU A 95 -12.45 -8.64 -8.62
N THR A 96 -12.54 -9.59 -7.72
CA THR A 96 -12.21 -9.47 -6.30
C THR A 96 -10.71 -9.67 -6.05
N VAL A 97 -10.23 -9.49 -4.83
CA VAL A 97 -8.79 -9.54 -4.50
C VAL A 97 -8.15 -10.88 -4.84
N ASP A 98 -8.89 -11.98 -4.72
CA ASP A 98 -8.42 -13.33 -5.10
C ASP A 98 -8.33 -13.57 -6.60
N ALA A 99 -8.91 -12.67 -7.41
CA ALA A 99 -8.82 -12.68 -8.87
C ALA A 99 -7.68 -11.79 -9.43
N ILE A 100 -6.95 -11.05 -8.59
CA ILE A 100 -5.80 -10.24 -9.04
C ILE A 100 -4.75 -11.16 -9.68
N PRO A 101 -4.32 -10.90 -10.92
CA PRO A 101 -3.33 -11.73 -11.59
C PRO A 101 -1.98 -11.73 -10.88
N LEU A 102 -1.30 -12.88 -10.81
CA LEU A 102 0.04 -12.99 -10.20
C LEU A 102 1.07 -12.07 -10.88
N THR A 103 0.89 -11.79 -12.16
CA THR A 103 1.75 -10.87 -12.94
C THR A 103 1.64 -9.41 -12.49
N THR A 104 0.57 -9.05 -11.77
CA THR A 104 0.39 -7.72 -11.17
C THR A 104 1.04 -7.63 -9.79
N MET A 105 1.33 -8.77 -9.15
CA MET A 105 1.83 -8.81 -7.78
C MET A 105 3.34 -8.59 -7.67
N ILE A 106 4.09 -8.77 -8.76
CA ILE A 106 5.53 -8.57 -8.82
C ILE A 106 5.83 -7.85 -10.14
N THR A 107 6.18 -6.57 -10.07
CA THR A 107 6.31 -5.71 -11.25
C THR A 107 7.59 -4.88 -11.20
N PRO A 108 8.15 -4.50 -12.37
CA PRO A 108 9.04 -3.36 -12.43
C PRO A 108 8.33 -2.13 -11.87
N ALA A 109 9.07 -1.22 -11.25
CA ALA A 109 8.44 -0.05 -10.64
C ALA A 109 9.28 1.22 -10.79
N ALA A 110 8.56 2.34 -10.69
CA ALA A 110 9.12 3.67 -10.59
C ALA A 110 8.36 4.48 -9.54
N TRP A 111 9.02 5.51 -8.96
CA TRP A 111 8.35 6.44 -8.08
C TRP A 111 8.67 7.89 -8.43
N ILE A 112 7.71 8.78 -8.17
CA ILE A 112 7.80 10.22 -8.42
C ILE A 112 7.38 11.03 -7.19
N ASP A 113 7.93 12.22 -7.04
CA ASP A 113 7.59 13.15 -5.96
C ASP A 113 6.58 14.19 -6.46
N LEU A 114 5.39 14.17 -5.89
CA LEU A 114 4.30 15.13 -6.09
C LEU A 114 3.97 15.91 -4.81
N SER A 115 4.87 15.91 -3.81
CA SER A 115 4.68 16.61 -2.54
C SER A 115 4.60 18.14 -2.66
N PHE A 116 4.91 18.68 -3.84
CA PHE A 116 4.76 20.10 -4.17
C PHE A 116 3.32 20.47 -4.57
N VAL A 117 2.43 19.49 -4.76
CA VAL A 117 1.03 19.72 -5.13
C VAL A 117 0.22 20.07 -3.88
N GLU A 118 -0.59 21.12 -3.98
CA GLU A 118 -1.42 21.56 -2.86
C GLU A 118 -2.43 20.50 -2.44
N PRO A 119 -2.60 20.26 -1.13
CA PRO A 119 -3.62 19.34 -0.63
C PRO A 119 -5.03 19.70 -1.11
N LYS A 120 -5.88 18.70 -1.23
CA LYS A 120 -7.28 18.84 -1.67
C LYS A 120 -7.43 19.39 -3.10
N THR A 121 -6.43 19.20 -3.94
CA THR A 121 -6.48 19.51 -5.35
C THR A 121 -6.28 18.27 -6.21
N ASP A 122 -6.75 18.31 -7.44
CA ASP A 122 -6.47 17.27 -8.43
C ASP A 122 -5.07 17.51 -9.03
N ILE A 123 -4.23 16.48 -9.04
CA ILE A 123 -2.93 16.48 -9.70
C ILE A 123 -3.18 16.60 -11.21
N THR A 124 -2.69 17.68 -11.80
CA THR A 124 -2.86 17.96 -13.23
C THR A 124 -1.86 17.18 -14.09
N MET A 125 -2.15 17.08 -15.38
CA MET A 125 -1.24 16.44 -16.34
C MET A 125 0.13 17.15 -16.40
N ASP A 126 0.17 18.48 -16.28
CA ASP A 126 1.43 19.24 -16.27
C ASP A 126 2.25 18.97 -15.00
N GLN A 127 1.60 18.84 -13.84
CA GLN A 127 2.27 18.48 -12.58
C GLN A 127 2.83 17.05 -12.66
N LEU A 128 2.06 16.12 -13.22
CA LEU A 128 2.50 14.74 -13.43
C LEU A 128 3.72 14.71 -14.39
N ARG A 129 3.68 15.37 -15.53
CA ARG A 129 4.80 15.46 -16.48
C ARG A 129 6.04 16.05 -15.83
N ARG A 130 5.87 17.15 -15.11
CA ARG A 130 6.98 17.75 -14.36
C ARG A 130 7.64 16.75 -13.40
N ALA A 131 6.85 16.04 -12.61
CA ALA A 131 7.39 15.05 -11.66
C ALA A 131 8.11 13.88 -12.35
N LEU A 132 7.57 13.41 -13.49
CA LEU A 132 8.21 12.38 -14.31
C LEU A 132 9.55 12.87 -14.88
N ASP A 133 9.60 14.10 -15.40
CA ASP A 133 10.80 14.72 -15.98
C ASP A 133 11.86 14.95 -14.89
N ASP A 134 11.47 15.51 -13.75
CA ASP A 134 12.38 15.78 -12.60
C ASP A 134 13.00 14.47 -12.08
N ALA A 135 12.22 13.40 -12.01
CA ALA A 135 12.67 12.08 -11.59
C ALA A 135 13.35 11.26 -12.71
N LYS A 136 13.31 11.73 -13.97
CA LYS A 136 13.77 11.00 -15.17
C LYS A 136 13.11 9.62 -15.31
N VAL A 137 11.85 9.55 -14.99
CA VAL A 137 11.05 8.32 -15.05
C VAL A 137 10.33 8.23 -16.39
N THR A 138 10.45 7.07 -17.02
CA THR A 138 9.62 6.70 -18.18
C THR A 138 8.58 5.67 -17.73
N VAL A 139 7.31 5.99 -17.93
CA VAL A 139 6.22 5.06 -17.58
C VAL A 139 6.24 3.88 -18.55
N GLU A 140 6.36 2.68 -18.02
CA GLU A 140 6.46 1.45 -18.80
C GLU A 140 5.18 0.61 -18.65
N ALA A 141 4.73 -0.01 -19.73
CA ALA A 141 3.61 -0.95 -19.68
C ALA A 141 3.95 -2.16 -18.81
N GLY A 142 2.99 -2.60 -18.00
CA GLY A 142 3.18 -3.70 -17.04
C GLY A 142 3.90 -3.31 -15.76
N SER A 143 4.22 -2.02 -15.57
CA SER A 143 4.89 -1.53 -14.35
C SER A 143 3.90 -1.01 -13.30
N THR A 144 4.40 -0.85 -12.09
CA THR A 144 3.76 -0.10 -11.00
C THR A 144 4.38 1.31 -10.94
N LEU A 145 3.53 2.34 -10.87
CA LEU A 145 3.97 3.69 -10.56
C LEU A 145 3.56 4.07 -9.15
N LEU A 146 4.53 4.51 -8.33
CA LEU A 146 4.28 5.07 -7.01
C LEU A 146 4.40 6.59 -7.10
N TYR A 147 3.47 7.32 -6.46
CA TYR A 147 3.59 8.77 -6.32
C TYR A 147 3.49 9.18 -4.85
N TYR A 148 4.42 10.02 -4.45
CA TYR A 148 4.54 10.52 -3.09
C TYR A 148 3.90 11.91 -2.97
N THR A 149 2.93 12.06 -2.08
CA THR A 149 2.26 13.34 -1.81
C THR A 149 2.86 14.07 -0.61
N GLY A 150 3.64 13.37 0.20
CA GLY A 150 4.21 13.88 1.44
C GLY A 150 3.26 13.82 2.64
N VAL A 151 2.04 13.33 2.48
CA VAL A 151 1.07 13.23 3.57
C VAL A 151 1.47 12.17 4.59
N GLU A 152 2.24 11.14 4.20
CA GLU A 152 2.77 10.10 5.09
C GLU A 152 3.39 10.67 6.38
N ARG A 153 4.03 11.84 6.30
CA ARG A 153 4.65 12.51 7.45
C ARG A 153 3.68 12.80 8.60
N LEU A 154 2.39 12.85 8.30
CA LEU A 154 1.33 13.15 9.27
C LEU A 154 0.71 11.88 9.90
N TRP A 155 1.12 10.69 9.46
CA TRP A 155 0.54 9.41 9.89
C TRP A 155 0.45 9.29 11.43
N ASN A 156 1.53 9.61 12.13
CA ASN A 156 1.58 9.55 13.59
C ASN A 156 1.28 10.89 14.26
N ASP A 157 1.66 12.01 13.64
CA ASP A 157 1.70 13.31 14.27
C ASP A 157 0.34 14.05 14.19
N ASP A 158 -0.36 13.93 13.06
CA ASP A 158 -1.69 14.52 12.86
C ASP A 158 -2.58 13.62 11.98
N PRO A 159 -3.12 12.55 12.55
CA PRO A 159 -3.98 11.62 11.82
C PRO A 159 -5.22 12.25 11.19
N ARG A 160 -5.73 13.34 11.73
CA ARG A 160 -6.91 14.01 11.15
C ARG A 160 -6.57 14.73 9.85
N THR A 161 -5.47 15.46 9.84
CA THR A 161 -4.96 16.12 8.64
C THR A 161 -4.51 15.08 7.63
N PHE A 162 -3.83 14.01 8.06
CA PHE A 162 -3.47 12.87 7.23
C PHE A 162 -4.67 12.33 6.43
N LEU A 163 -5.78 12.07 7.09
CA LEU A 163 -6.99 11.49 6.47
C LEU A 163 -7.74 12.43 5.53
N THR A 164 -7.41 13.73 5.48
CA THR A 164 -8.25 14.73 4.81
C THR A 164 -7.52 15.78 3.99
N HIS A 165 -6.17 15.82 4.03
CA HIS A 165 -5.38 16.89 3.41
C HIS A 165 -4.26 16.32 2.54
N TYR A 166 -4.62 15.79 1.39
CA TYR A 166 -3.71 15.26 0.37
C TYR A 166 -4.23 15.61 -1.02
N PRO A 167 -3.38 15.70 -2.05
CA PRO A 167 -3.80 15.78 -3.43
C PRO A 167 -4.15 14.38 -3.95
N GLY A 168 -5.01 14.28 -4.95
CA GLY A 168 -5.32 13.02 -5.63
C GLY A 168 -5.07 13.12 -7.12
N MET A 169 -4.92 11.99 -7.79
CA MET A 169 -4.69 11.96 -9.24
C MET A 169 -5.92 12.47 -9.99
N GLY A 170 -5.74 13.52 -10.80
CA GLY A 170 -6.81 14.09 -11.63
C GLY A 170 -7.19 13.17 -12.79
N GLU A 171 -8.38 13.35 -13.35
CA GLU A 171 -8.93 12.47 -14.38
C GLU A 171 -8.03 12.33 -15.61
N GLU A 172 -7.51 13.44 -16.14
CA GLU A 172 -6.66 13.43 -17.33
C GLU A 172 -5.34 12.68 -17.06
N ALA A 173 -4.69 12.99 -15.94
CA ALA A 173 -3.44 12.36 -15.52
C ALA A 173 -3.63 10.86 -15.25
N SER A 174 -4.70 10.49 -14.56
CA SER A 174 -5.04 9.08 -14.31
C SER A 174 -5.25 8.31 -15.63
N ARG A 175 -6.09 8.83 -16.51
CA ARG A 175 -6.35 8.18 -17.82
C ARG A 175 -5.09 8.05 -18.65
N TRP A 176 -4.25 9.08 -18.67
CA TRP A 176 -2.98 9.01 -19.38
C TRP A 176 -2.07 7.91 -18.85
N LEU A 177 -1.91 7.79 -17.52
CA LEU A 177 -1.11 6.73 -16.89
C LEU A 177 -1.64 5.34 -17.25
N LEU A 178 -2.96 5.14 -17.17
CA LEU A 178 -3.60 3.88 -17.53
C LEU A 178 -3.43 3.55 -19.02
N ASP A 179 -3.44 4.55 -19.89
CA ASP A 179 -3.19 4.38 -21.33
C ASP A 179 -1.70 4.07 -21.63
N GLN A 180 -0.74 4.43 -20.75
CA GLN A 180 0.64 3.94 -20.84
C GLN A 180 0.75 2.46 -20.44
N GLY A 181 -0.29 1.87 -19.86
CA GLY A 181 -0.33 0.45 -19.52
C GLY A 181 0.23 0.08 -18.15
N ILE A 182 0.26 1.02 -17.20
CA ILE A 182 0.57 0.63 -15.80
C ILE A 182 -0.46 -0.38 -15.31
N VAL A 183 -0.03 -1.27 -14.41
CA VAL A 183 -0.89 -2.32 -13.84
C VAL A 183 -1.26 -2.05 -12.38
N ASN A 184 -0.60 -1.09 -11.75
CA ASN A 184 -0.88 -0.64 -10.40
C ASN A 184 -0.43 0.83 -10.23
N LEU A 185 -1.23 1.64 -9.54
CA LEU A 185 -0.89 3.00 -9.13
C LEU A 185 -0.86 3.05 -7.61
N CYS A 186 0.24 3.52 -7.01
CA CYS A 186 0.41 3.54 -5.57
C CYS A 186 0.55 4.97 -5.03
N THR A 187 0.03 5.21 -3.82
CA THR A 187 0.17 6.49 -3.12
C THR A 187 0.45 6.31 -1.63
N ASP A 188 1.09 7.30 -1.00
CA ASP A 188 1.22 7.42 0.45
C ASP A 188 -0.06 7.95 1.13
N ALA A 189 -1.03 8.42 0.35
CA ALA A 189 -2.29 8.93 0.85
C ALA A 189 -3.31 7.82 1.13
N VAL A 190 -4.35 8.17 1.89
CA VAL A 190 -5.46 7.27 2.23
C VAL A 190 -6.43 7.05 1.07
N SER A 191 -6.25 7.77 -0.01
CA SER A 191 -6.95 7.57 -1.28
C SER A 191 -6.13 8.09 -2.45
N THR A 192 -6.27 7.46 -3.59
CA THR A 192 -5.71 7.93 -4.87
C THR A 192 -6.47 9.13 -5.42
N ASP A 193 -7.68 9.42 -4.94
CA ASP A 193 -8.47 10.59 -5.30
C ASP A 193 -8.35 11.71 -4.28
N ASN A 194 -8.45 12.95 -4.74
CA ASN A 194 -8.56 14.13 -3.93
C ASN A 194 -9.81 14.10 -3.04
N PRO A 195 -9.69 14.25 -1.70
CA PRO A 195 -10.83 14.16 -0.78
C PRO A 195 -11.89 15.25 -0.98
N ALA A 196 -11.58 16.32 -1.70
CA ALA A 196 -12.55 17.37 -2.05
C ALA A 196 -13.30 17.07 -3.36
N ASN A 197 -12.86 16.09 -4.15
CA ASN A 197 -13.48 15.73 -5.43
C ASN A 197 -14.35 14.48 -5.31
N LEU A 198 -15.62 14.66 -4.94
CA LEU A 198 -16.58 13.56 -4.73
C LEU A 198 -16.99 12.81 -6.03
N ARG A 199 -16.36 13.11 -7.16
CA ARG A 199 -16.55 12.34 -8.40
C ARG A 199 -15.63 11.13 -8.49
N TYR A 200 -14.60 11.04 -7.63
CA TYR A 200 -13.62 9.97 -7.57
C TYR A 200 -13.06 9.62 -8.97
N PRO A 201 -12.45 10.60 -9.68
CA PRO A 201 -12.05 10.41 -11.07
C PRO A 201 -11.02 9.30 -11.26
N ASN A 202 -10.10 9.10 -10.31
CA ASN A 202 -9.10 8.06 -10.39
C ASN A 202 -9.72 6.68 -10.17
N HIS A 203 -10.51 6.48 -9.12
CA HIS A 203 -11.25 5.22 -8.90
C HIS A 203 -12.09 4.86 -10.11
N LYS A 204 -12.80 5.85 -10.69
CA LYS A 204 -13.61 5.62 -11.87
C LYS A 204 -12.78 5.19 -13.08
N ALA A 205 -11.67 5.87 -13.35
CA ALA A 205 -10.79 5.54 -14.47
C ALA A 205 -10.19 4.13 -14.31
N HIS A 206 -9.73 3.78 -13.09
CA HIS A 206 -9.25 2.45 -12.76
C HIS A 206 -10.31 1.37 -12.93
N GLY A 207 -11.55 1.65 -12.50
CA GLY A 207 -12.68 0.74 -12.70
C GLY A 207 -13.04 0.49 -14.16
N GLU A 208 -12.93 1.51 -15.01
CA GLU A 208 -13.16 1.41 -16.44
C GLU A 208 -12.04 0.65 -17.17
N ARG A 209 -10.78 0.81 -16.73
CA ARG A 209 -9.59 0.16 -17.33
C ARG A 209 -9.23 -1.18 -16.68
N LEU A 210 -9.91 -1.55 -15.60
CA LEU A 210 -9.68 -2.77 -14.82
C LEU A 210 -8.24 -2.87 -14.28
N VAL A 211 -7.74 -1.78 -13.73
CA VAL A 211 -6.41 -1.67 -13.13
C VAL A 211 -6.54 -1.44 -11.63
N VAL A 212 -5.82 -2.21 -10.82
CA VAL A 212 -5.79 -2.07 -9.36
C VAL A 212 -5.03 -0.81 -8.93
N HIS A 213 -5.23 -0.38 -7.69
CA HIS A 213 -4.35 0.61 -7.07
C HIS A 213 -4.02 0.23 -5.61
N THR A 214 -2.99 0.85 -5.08
CA THR A 214 -2.49 0.61 -3.72
C THR A 214 -2.45 1.93 -2.97
N GLU A 215 -2.95 1.93 -1.76
CA GLU A 215 -3.05 3.10 -0.89
C GLU A 215 -2.23 2.93 0.38
N LEU A 216 -1.86 4.04 1.02
CA LEU A 216 -1.13 4.06 2.28
C LEU A 216 0.26 3.38 2.19
N VAL A 217 1.01 3.67 1.13
CA VAL A 217 2.38 3.16 0.97
C VAL A 217 3.34 4.01 1.81
N ALA A 218 4.11 3.36 2.66
CA ALA A 218 5.09 3.99 3.55
C ALA A 218 6.50 4.02 2.94
N ASN A 219 7.40 4.81 3.51
CA ASN A 219 8.85 4.80 3.25
C ASN A 219 9.26 5.04 1.80
N MET A 220 8.39 5.52 0.95
CA MET A 220 8.63 5.68 -0.49
C MET A 220 9.88 6.50 -0.80
N THR A 221 10.12 7.58 -0.05
CA THR A 221 11.29 8.48 -0.22
C THR A 221 12.63 7.83 0.15
N ARG A 222 12.62 6.64 0.74
CA ARG A 222 13.83 5.88 1.10
C ARG A 222 14.29 4.95 -0.02
N ILE A 223 13.53 4.83 -1.10
CA ILE A 223 13.97 4.14 -2.32
C ILE A 223 14.99 5.04 -3.01
N PRO A 224 16.26 4.61 -3.16
CA PRO A 224 17.34 5.49 -3.61
C PRO A 224 17.34 5.78 -5.11
N VAL A 225 16.52 5.08 -5.88
CA VAL A 225 16.38 5.19 -7.32
C VAL A 225 14.93 5.45 -7.70
N HIS A 226 14.70 6.36 -8.63
CA HIS A 226 13.34 6.66 -9.07
C HIS A 226 12.76 5.60 -10.01
N GLN A 227 13.59 4.79 -10.66
CA GLN A 227 13.19 3.70 -11.57
C GLN A 227 14.21 2.57 -11.50
N GLY A 228 13.81 1.36 -11.92
CA GLY A 228 14.73 0.21 -11.98
C GLY A 228 14.74 -0.64 -10.69
N PHE A 229 13.69 -0.56 -9.90
CA PHE A 229 13.44 -1.46 -8.78
C PHE A 229 12.19 -2.30 -9.03
N TRP A 230 12.00 -3.34 -8.22
CA TRP A 230 10.81 -4.18 -8.24
C TRP A 230 9.88 -3.81 -7.10
N TYR A 231 8.58 -3.78 -7.38
CA TYR A 231 7.53 -3.66 -6.39
C TYR A 231 6.83 -5.00 -6.20
N LEU A 232 6.72 -5.44 -4.95
CA LEU A 232 6.02 -6.66 -4.57
C LEU A 232 4.78 -6.29 -3.78
N MET A 233 3.62 -6.74 -4.28
CA MET A 233 2.30 -6.54 -3.68
C MET A 233 1.63 -7.90 -3.55
N LEU A 234 1.63 -8.47 -2.35
CA LEU A 234 1.15 -9.84 -2.11
C LEU A 234 -0.08 -9.80 -1.19
N PRO A 235 -1.30 -9.61 -1.74
CA PRO A 235 -2.53 -9.63 -0.95
C PRO A 235 -2.81 -11.03 -0.41
N LEU A 236 -3.52 -11.09 0.71
CA LEU A 236 -4.11 -12.34 1.15
C LEU A 236 -5.22 -12.78 0.18
N ARG A 237 -5.31 -14.07 -0.09
CA ARG A 237 -6.30 -14.62 -1.01
C ARG A 237 -7.67 -14.71 -0.35
N PHE A 238 -8.24 -13.57 0.00
CA PHE A 238 -9.60 -13.48 0.52
C PHE A 238 -10.61 -13.62 -0.61
N ILE A 239 -11.41 -14.66 -0.54
CA ILE A 239 -12.46 -14.92 -1.56
C ILE A 239 -13.56 -13.89 -1.46
N GLY A 240 -13.83 -13.18 -2.56
CA GLY A 240 -14.92 -12.23 -2.69
C GLY A 240 -14.71 -10.87 -2.02
N MET A 241 -13.53 -10.60 -1.45
CA MET A 241 -13.24 -9.31 -0.83
C MET A 241 -12.82 -8.26 -1.86
N THR A 242 -13.11 -6.99 -1.55
CA THR A 242 -12.88 -5.85 -2.44
C THR A 242 -11.46 -5.28 -2.31
N GLY A 243 -10.71 -5.67 -1.30
CA GLY A 243 -9.33 -5.27 -1.05
C GLY A 243 -8.62 -6.21 -0.10
N SER A 244 -7.37 -5.93 0.19
CA SER A 244 -6.58 -6.66 1.20
C SER A 244 -5.48 -5.78 1.76
N PRO A 245 -5.28 -5.73 3.08
CA PRO A 245 -4.02 -5.27 3.64
C PRO A 245 -2.85 -6.07 3.05
N ILE A 246 -1.76 -5.37 2.80
CA ILE A 246 -0.53 -5.95 2.26
C ILE A 246 0.67 -5.42 3.03
N ARG A 247 1.78 -6.13 2.92
CA ARG A 247 3.10 -5.66 3.32
C ARG A 247 3.98 -5.60 2.07
N PRO A 248 3.89 -4.50 1.31
CA PRO A 248 4.60 -4.41 0.05
C PRO A 248 6.09 -4.16 0.27
N LEU A 249 6.90 -4.60 -0.68
CA LEU A 249 8.35 -4.40 -0.65
C LEU A 249 8.81 -3.71 -1.94
N ALA A 250 9.80 -2.81 -1.79
CA ALA A 250 10.67 -2.42 -2.90
C ALA A 250 11.95 -3.25 -2.86
N LEU A 251 12.36 -3.79 -4.02
CA LEU A 251 13.60 -4.55 -4.16
C LEU A 251 14.46 -3.94 -5.26
N TRP A 252 15.74 -3.67 -4.98
CA TRP A 252 16.73 -3.23 -5.98
C TRP A 252 18.07 -3.91 -5.77
N GLU A 253 18.87 -3.99 -6.82
CA GLU A 253 20.22 -4.56 -6.72
C GLU A 253 21.10 -3.70 -5.79
N GLU A 254 21.71 -4.36 -4.81
CA GLU A 254 22.67 -3.68 -3.95
C GLU A 254 23.92 -3.35 -4.77
N GLN A 255 24.26 -2.06 -4.84
CA GLN A 255 25.51 -1.65 -5.49
C GLN A 255 26.69 -2.18 -4.68
N PRO A 256 27.69 -2.82 -5.33
CA PRO A 256 28.91 -3.17 -4.61
C PRO A 256 29.58 -1.89 -4.11
N GLY A 257 29.87 -1.86 -2.81
CA GLY A 257 30.57 -0.74 -2.14
C GLY A 257 32.01 -0.62 -2.59
#